data_6d45d3f908a7a678b25dde937fb59e79
#
_entry.id   6d45d3f908a7a678b25dde937fb59e79
#
_cell.length_a   1.000
_cell.length_b   1.000
_cell.length_c   1.000
_cell.angle_alpha   90.00
_cell.angle_beta   90.00
_cell.angle_gamma   90.00
#
_symmetry.space_group_name_H-M   'P 1'
#
loop_
_entity.id
_entity.type
_entity.pdbx_description
1 polymer ?
#
loop_
_entity_poly.entity_id
_entity_poly.type
_entity_poly.pdbx_seq_one_letter_code
_entity_poly.pdbx_strand_id
1 'polypeptide(L)'
;MNNDLLPGVKTPAKNDQVISYYALRILIGATGILLPLLLIIGNFVAYNNFEIEFSVSDYYDNSTAGDILVGVLFVLGFFLMAYKGYDRIDSRAANLGCIFSLGVALFPTTSSNNVIHIMHFVFALLLFSVFIFFSIYLFRKTGPGRRTKQKDRRNTVYLVCGIIMIFCIVCIAIGMLWLESLSARYQLVFWFESIALISFGISWVTKAEFLFLKDNEDQ
;
A
#
# COMPACT_ATOMS: atom_id res chain seq x y z
N MET A 1 -58.50 28.62 -8.11
CA MET A 1 -57.49 28.31 -9.13
C MET A 1 -56.45 27.49 -8.44
N ASN A 2 -56.49 26.17 -8.74
CA ASN A 2 -55.66 25.17 -8.09
C ASN A 2 -54.22 25.26 -8.65
N ASN A 3 -53.24 25.43 -7.76
CA ASN A 3 -51.86 25.16 -8.09
C ASN A 3 -51.59 23.67 -7.82
N ASP A 4 -51.72 22.88 -8.85
CA ASP A 4 -51.32 21.47 -8.80
C ASP A 4 -49.82 21.37 -8.70
N LEU A 5 -49.40 20.96 -7.52
CA LEU A 5 -48.06 20.57 -7.19
C LEU A 5 -47.62 19.39 -8.09
N LEU A 6 -46.60 19.58 -8.87
CA LEU A 6 -45.96 18.51 -9.63
C LEU A 6 -45.42 17.43 -8.67
N PRO A 7 -45.89 16.17 -8.77
CA PRO A 7 -45.35 15.11 -7.92
C PRO A 7 -44.01 14.64 -8.45
N GLY A 8 -43.03 14.62 -7.57
CA GLY A 8 -41.91 13.69 -7.74
C GLY A 8 -40.67 14.19 -8.43
N VAL A 9 -40.11 15.33 -8.02
CA VAL A 9 -38.65 15.47 -8.10
C VAL A 9 -38.07 14.58 -7.00
N LYS A 10 -37.74 13.34 -7.36
CA LYS A 10 -36.91 12.49 -6.50
C LYS A 10 -35.58 13.23 -6.33
N THR A 11 -35.36 13.79 -5.12
CA THR A 11 -34.00 14.16 -4.71
C THR A 11 -33.08 12.97 -5.04
N PRO A 12 -31.96 13.20 -5.75
CA PRO A 12 -31.02 12.10 -6.01
C PRO A 12 -30.65 11.48 -4.66
N ALA A 13 -30.80 10.17 -4.58
CA ALA A 13 -30.41 9.40 -3.39
C ALA A 13 -29.02 9.85 -3.02
N LYS A 14 -28.87 10.35 -1.78
CA LYS A 14 -27.57 10.64 -1.19
C LYS A 14 -26.76 9.36 -1.38
N ASN A 15 -25.68 9.42 -2.16
CA ASN A 15 -24.82 8.27 -2.35
C ASN A 15 -24.28 7.89 -0.97
N ASP A 16 -24.89 6.93 -0.32
CA ASP A 16 -24.43 6.33 0.92
C ASP A 16 -23.15 5.53 0.60
N GLN A 17 -22.05 6.22 0.33
CA GLN A 17 -20.75 5.62 0.24
C GLN A 17 -20.38 5.13 1.62
N VAL A 18 -20.28 3.81 1.79
CA VAL A 18 -19.92 3.17 3.06
C VAL A 18 -18.54 3.63 3.54
N ILE A 19 -17.62 3.90 2.60
CA ILE A 19 -16.27 4.43 2.88
C ILE A 19 -16.01 5.63 1.97
N SER A 20 -15.63 6.77 2.57
CA SER A 20 -15.23 7.94 1.77
C SER A 20 -13.88 7.68 1.07
N TYR A 21 -13.65 8.33 -0.08
CA TYR A 21 -12.34 8.26 -0.77
C TYR A 21 -11.18 8.71 0.09
N TYR A 22 -11.41 9.67 0.97
CA TYR A 22 -10.44 10.12 1.96
C TYR A 22 -10.06 8.98 2.91
N ALA A 23 -11.07 8.35 3.53
CA ALA A 23 -10.86 7.25 4.46
C ALA A 23 -10.17 6.06 3.77
N LEU A 24 -10.59 5.71 2.54
CA LEU A 24 -9.99 4.64 1.77
C LEU A 24 -8.48 4.84 1.55
N ARG A 25 -8.05 6.05 1.19
CA ARG A 25 -6.63 6.38 1.00
C ARG A 25 -5.84 6.31 2.30
N ILE A 26 -6.42 6.78 3.41
CA ILE A 26 -5.81 6.66 4.74
C ILE A 26 -5.67 5.19 5.12
N LEU A 27 -6.69 4.38 4.92
CA LEU A 27 -6.67 2.96 5.25
C LEU A 27 -5.61 2.21 4.44
N ILE A 28 -5.52 2.46 3.13
CA ILE A 28 -4.45 1.88 2.28
C ILE A 28 -3.07 2.29 2.81
N GLY A 29 -2.88 3.57 3.13
CA GLY A 29 -1.61 4.06 3.68
C GLY A 29 -1.29 3.46 5.04
N ALA A 30 -2.29 3.35 5.92
CA ALA A 30 -2.14 2.78 7.25
C ALA A 30 -1.73 1.30 7.21
N THR A 31 -2.28 0.49 6.27
CA THR A 31 -1.85 -0.91 6.13
C THR A 31 -0.35 -1.01 5.84
N GLY A 32 0.19 -0.16 4.95
CA GLY A 32 1.62 -0.15 4.66
C GLY A 32 2.49 0.30 5.84
N ILE A 33 2.08 1.35 6.54
CA ILE A 33 2.87 1.90 7.67
C ILE A 33 2.84 0.94 8.88
N LEU A 34 1.68 0.37 9.18
CA LEU A 34 1.49 -0.41 10.40
C LEU A 34 1.91 -1.86 10.26
N LEU A 35 1.93 -2.43 9.04
CA LEU A 35 2.20 -3.85 8.86
C LEU A 35 3.49 -4.31 9.52
N PRO A 36 4.67 -3.70 9.34
CA PRO A 36 5.89 -4.18 9.98
C PRO A 36 5.79 -4.20 11.51
N LEU A 37 5.17 -3.17 12.09
CA LEU A 37 4.97 -3.07 13.53
C LEU A 37 3.99 -4.15 14.04
N LEU A 38 2.89 -4.38 13.32
CA LEU A 38 1.90 -5.39 13.66
C LEU A 38 2.50 -6.80 13.63
N LEU A 39 3.42 -7.08 12.71
CA LEU A 39 4.11 -8.36 12.65
C LEU A 39 5.02 -8.59 13.86
N ILE A 40 5.81 -7.59 14.25
CA ILE A 40 6.66 -7.67 15.45
C ILE A 40 5.79 -7.88 16.70
N ILE A 41 4.69 -7.12 16.82
CA ILE A 41 3.75 -7.27 17.95
C ILE A 41 3.07 -8.65 17.92
N GLY A 42 2.63 -9.12 16.75
CA GLY A 42 2.02 -10.44 16.59
C GLY A 42 2.96 -11.57 16.99
N ASN A 43 4.22 -11.47 16.60
CA ASN A 43 5.26 -12.42 16.99
C ASN A 43 5.49 -12.40 18.52
N PHE A 44 5.58 -11.20 19.12
CA PHE A 44 5.70 -11.07 20.57
C PHE A 44 4.52 -11.67 21.32
N VAL A 45 3.30 -11.45 20.87
CA VAL A 45 2.09 -12.01 21.49
C VAL A 45 2.06 -13.53 21.41
N ALA A 46 2.52 -14.10 20.29
CA ALA A 46 2.52 -15.55 20.09
C ALA A 46 3.61 -16.28 20.89
N TYR A 47 4.80 -15.71 20.93
CA TYR A 47 6.00 -16.41 21.42
C TYR A 47 6.69 -15.72 22.58
N ASN A 48 6.19 -14.58 23.06
CA ASN A 48 6.81 -13.73 24.11
C ASN A 48 8.28 -13.36 23.76
N ASN A 49 8.54 -13.16 22.47
CA ASN A 49 9.86 -12.93 21.91
C ASN A 49 9.81 -11.78 20.88
N PHE A 50 10.79 -10.87 20.94
CA PHE A 50 10.97 -9.76 20.01
C PHE A 50 11.94 -10.08 18.86
N GLU A 51 12.14 -11.35 18.55
CA GLU A 51 12.94 -11.71 17.40
C GLU A 51 12.32 -11.18 16.11
N ILE A 52 13.18 -10.59 15.27
CA ILE A 52 12.81 -10.09 13.97
C ILE A 52 13.18 -11.17 12.95
N GLU A 53 12.20 -11.58 12.14
CA GLU A 53 12.42 -12.54 11.07
C GLU A 53 13.29 -11.94 9.96
N PHE A 54 13.83 -12.79 9.09
CA PHE A 54 14.70 -12.38 8.00
C PHE A 54 14.01 -11.43 7.02
N SER A 55 12.71 -11.63 6.76
CA SER A 55 11.87 -10.79 5.91
C SER A 55 10.47 -10.58 6.51
N VAL A 56 9.72 -9.62 6.00
CA VAL A 56 8.29 -9.43 6.30
C VAL A 56 7.50 -10.70 5.93
N SER A 57 7.88 -11.35 4.85
CA SER A 57 7.17 -12.54 4.35
C SER A 57 7.46 -13.80 5.17
N ASP A 58 8.59 -13.86 5.90
CA ASP A 58 8.93 -15.01 6.74
C ASP A 58 8.06 -15.12 7.99
N TYR A 59 7.38 -14.04 8.37
CA TYR A 59 6.33 -14.11 9.40
C TYR A 59 5.15 -14.98 9.01
N TYR A 60 5.06 -15.42 7.75
CA TYR A 60 3.96 -16.25 7.26
C TYR A 60 3.76 -17.53 8.10
N ASP A 61 4.85 -18.17 8.52
CA ASP A 61 4.80 -19.40 9.33
C ASP A 61 4.54 -19.16 10.82
N ASN A 62 4.60 -17.91 11.28
CA ASN A 62 4.28 -17.58 12.65
C ASN A 62 2.77 -17.50 12.85
N SER A 63 2.22 -18.23 13.82
CA SER A 63 0.78 -18.37 13.98
C SER A 63 0.02 -17.03 13.97
N THR A 64 0.28 -16.14 14.94
CA THR A 64 -0.44 -14.87 15.03
C THR A 64 0.07 -13.85 14.00
N ALA A 65 1.38 -13.75 13.79
CA ALA A 65 1.96 -12.81 12.85
C ALA A 65 1.63 -13.20 11.39
N GLY A 66 1.60 -14.49 11.06
CA GLY A 66 1.19 -14.98 9.75
C GLY A 66 -0.28 -14.66 9.45
N ASP A 67 -1.17 -14.86 10.42
CA ASP A 67 -2.58 -14.48 10.28
C ASP A 67 -2.74 -12.96 10.05
N ILE A 68 -1.95 -12.15 10.77
CA ILE A 68 -1.91 -10.68 10.57
C ILE A 68 -1.42 -10.35 9.17
N LEU A 69 -0.31 -10.95 8.71
CA LEU A 69 0.25 -10.72 7.39
C LEU A 69 -0.77 -11.00 6.29
N VAL A 70 -1.33 -12.20 6.31
CA VAL A 70 -2.33 -12.62 5.31
C VAL A 70 -3.57 -11.73 5.38
N GLY A 71 -4.10 -11.48 6.58
CA GLY A 71 -5.27 -10.62 6.79
C GLY A 71 -5.05 -9.21 6.26
N VAL A 72 -3.91 -8.58 6.56
CA VAL A 72 -3.58 -7.23 6.09
C VAL A 72 -3.40 -7.20 4.56
N LEU A 73 -2.78 -8.21 3.95
CA LEU A 73 -2.64 -8.30 2.50
C LEU A 73 -4.00 -8.45 1.79
N PHE A 74 -4.94 -9.21 2.34
CA PHE A 74 -6.31 -9.28 1.81
C PHE A 74 -7.03 -7.94 1.94
N VAL A 75 -6.96 -7.30 3.11
CA VAL A 75 -7.57 -5.98 3.35
C VAL A 75 -6.99 -4.93 2.39
N LEU A 76 -5.67 -4.88 2.25
CA LEU A 76 -4.98 -4.01 1.30
C LEU A 76 -5.44 -4.26 -0.14
N GLY A 77 -5.51 -5.53 -0.55
CA GLY A 77 -5.97 -5.91 -1.88
C GLY A 77 -7.39 -5.41 -2.15
N PHE A 78 -8.32 -5.63 -1.26
CA PHE A 78 -9.70 -5.16 -1.41
C PHE A 78 -9.82 -3.64 -1.37
N PHE A 79 -9.05 -2.94 -0.55
CA PHE A 79 -9.01 -1.48 -0.57
C PHE A 79 -8.47 -0.94 -1.88
N LEU A 80 -7.43 -1.55 -2.45
CA LEU A 80 -6.93 -1.19 -3.77
C LEU A 80 -7.98 -1.43 -4.85
N MET A 81 -8.69 -2.56 -4.83
CA MET A 81 -9.78 -2.84 -5.79
C MET A 81 -10.91 -1.83 -5.69
N ALA A 82 -11.24 -1.36 -4.49
CA ALA A 82 -12.25 -0.34 -4.26
C ALA A 82 -11.80 1.06 -4.75
N TYR A 83 -10.49 1.28 -4.91
CA TYR A 83 -9.96 2.56 -5.35
C TYR A 83 -10.11 2.74 -6.86
N LYS A 84 -10.84 3.77 -7.30
CA LYS A 84 -11.09 4.05 -8.72
C LYS A 84 -10.15 5.08 -9.34
N GLY A 85 -9.52 5.95 -8.55
CA GLY A 85 -8.61 6.99 -9.05
C GLY A 85 -9.28 8.01 -9.98
N TYR A 86 -8.48 8.75 -10.77
CA TYR A 86 -8.96 9.80 -11.66
C TYR A 86 -9.30 9.27 -13.05
N ASP A 87 -8.60 8.24 -13.52
CA ASP A 87 -8.79 7.68 -14.85
C ASP A 87 -8.74 6.15 -14.85
N ARG A 88 -8.90 5.57 -16.07
CA ARG A 88 -8.89 4.11 -16.26
C ARG A 88 -7.55 3.48 -15.92
N ILE A 89 -6.43 4.21 -16.04
CA ILE A 89 -5.09 3.70 -15.73
C ILE A 89 -4.96 3.52 -14.21
N ASP A 90 -5.43 4.52 -13.44
CA ASP A 90 -5.43 4.44 -11.97
C ASP A 90 -6.21 3.22 -11.48
N SER A 91 -7.42 3.02 -12.02
CA SER A 91 -8.28 1.88 -11.64
C SER A 91 -7.67 0.53 -12.05
N ARG A 92 -7.03 0.45 -13.22
CA ARG A 92 -6.35 -0.78 -13.67
C ARG A 92 -5.14 -1.09 -12.79
N ALA A 93 -4.32 -0.10 -12.47
CA ALA A 93 -3.18 -0.27 -11.58
C ALA A 93 -3.63 -0.73 -10.18
N ALA A 94 -4.72 -0.18 -9.66
CA ALA A 94 -5.29 -0.58 -8.38
C ALA A 94 -5.82 -2.04 -8.41
N ASN A 95 -6.51 -2.43 -9.48
CA ASN A 95 -6.96 -3.81 -9.65
C ASN A 95 -5.78 -4.80 -9.75
N LEU A 96 -4.69 -4.43 -10.46
CA LEU A 96 -3.46 -5.22 -10.49
C LEU A 96 -2.82 -5.31 -9.11
N GLY A 97 -2.79 -4.21 -8.35
CA GLY A 97 -2.34 -4.21 -6.97
C GLY A 97 -3.15 -5.17 -6.08
N CYS A 98 -4.47 -5.24 -6.27
CA CYS A 98 -5.30 -6.24 -5.59
C CYS A 98 -4.86 -7.67 -5.93
N ILE A 99 -4.76 -8.00 -7.23
CA ILE A 99 -4.37 -9.35 -7.68
C ILE A 99 -3.00 -9.73 -7.10
N PHE A 100 -2.03 -8.82 -7.16
CA PHE A 100 -0.68 -9.09 -6.68
C PHE A 100 -0.62 -9.19 -5.14
N SER A 101 -1.39 -8.37 -4.42
CA SER A 101 -1.48 -8.47 -2.96
C SER A 101 -2.08 -9.81 -2.51
N LEU A 102 -3.15 -10.26 -3.18
CA LEU A 102 -3.72 -11.59 -2.95
C LEU A 102 -2.74 -12.71 -3.34
N GLY A 103 -1.97 -12.51 -4.43
CA GLY A 103 -0.91 -13.44 -4.81
C GLY A 103 0.14 -13.59 -3.73
N VAL A 104 0.67 -12.48 -3.17
CA VAL A 104 1.61 -12.53 -2.04
C VAL A 104 1.00 -13.27 -0.84
N ALA A 105 -0.28 -13.03 -0.53
CA ALA A 105 -0.97 -13.65 0.59
C ALA A 105 -1.20 -15.16 0.42
N LEU A 106 -1.39 -15.64 -0.81
CA LEU A 106 -1.76 -17.04 -1.10
C LEU A 106 -0.57 -17.94 -1.42
N PHE A 107 0.60 -17.35 -1.76
CA PHE A 107 1.81 -18.10 -2.08
C PHE A 107 2.88 -17.84 -1.00
N PRO A 108 3.01 -18.71 0.03
CA PRO A 108 3.97 -18.51 1.11
C PRO A 108 5.42 -18.70 0.64
N THR A 109 6.34 -17.92 1.20
CA THR A 109 7.79 -18.06 0.97
C THR A 109 8.34 -19.39 1.50
N THR A 110 7.74 -19.91 2.54
CA THR A 110 8.19 -21.09 3.30
C THR A 110 7.77 -22.42 2.67
N SER A 111 7.04 -22.38 1.54
CA SER A 111 6.62 -23.60 0.85
C SER A 111 7.81 -24.41 0.37
N SER A 112 7.81 -25.71 0.60
CA SER A 112 8.75 -26.67 0.04
C SER A 112 8.63 -26.82 -1.50
N ASN A 113 7.54 -26.33 -2.07
CA ASN A 113 7.31 -26.31 -3.51
C ASN A 113 7.98 -25.08 -4.15
N ASN A 114 9.03 -25.31 -4.93
CA ASN A 114 9.77 -24.24 -5.60
C ASN A 114 8.88 -23.31 -6.46
N VAL A 115 7.82 -23.83 -7.07
CA VAL A 115 6.90 -23.01 -7.89
C VAL A 115 6.16 -22.01 -7.00
N ILE A 116 5.65 -22.45 -5.85
CA ILE A 116 4.96 -21.59 -4.90
C ILE A 116 5.91 -20.52 -4.37
N HIS A 117 7.13 -20.91 -3.99
CA HIS A 117 8.17 -20.00 -3.52
C HIS A 117 8.52 -18.93 -4.58
N ILE A 118 8.74 -19.32 -5.83
CA ILE A 118 9.02 -18.38 -6.92
C ILE A 118 7.82 -17.45 -7.18
N MET A 119 6.61 -17.98 -7.17
CA MET A 119 5.39 -17.19 -7.37
C MET A 119 5.23 -16.10 -6.31
N HIS A 120 5.60 -16.36 -5.06
CA HIS A 120 5.62 -15.34 -4.03
C HIS A 120 6.48 -14.13 -4.42
N PHE A 121 7.75 -14.35 -4.80
CA PHE A 121 8.66 -13.27 -5.19
C PHE A 121 8.20 -12.53 -6.45
N VAL A 122 7.61 -13.25 -7.40
CA VAL A 122 7.02 -12.63 -8.60
C VAL A 122 5.88 -11.70 -8.21
N PHE A 123 4.94 -12.16 -7.38
CA PHE A 123 3.82 -11.33 -6.93
C PHE A 123 4.28 -10.16 -6.05
N ALA A 124 5.25 -10.36 -5.16
CA ALA A 124 5.82 -9.30 -4.33
C ALA A 124 6.49 -8.23 -5.19
N LEU A 125 7.32 -8.60 -6.15
CA LEU A 125 7.97 -7.66 -7.06
C LEU A 125 6.95 -6.87 -7.89
N LEU A 126 5.92 -7.54 -8.40
CA LEU A 126 4.85 -6.90 -9.16
C LEU A 126 4.02 -5.96 -8.27
N LEU A 127 3.75 -6.33 -7.01
CA LEU A 127 3.05 -5.49 -6.05
C LEU A 127 3.84 -4.20 -5.75
N PHE A 128 5.12 -4.31 -5.43
CA PHE A 128 5.98 -3.14 -5.21
C PHE A 128 6.13 -2.29 -6.48
N SER A 129 6.17 -2.91 -7.67
CA SER A 129 6.16 -2.17 -8.94
C SER A 129 4.90 -1.32 -9.10
N VAL A 130 3.73 -1.84 -8.72
CA VAL A 130 2.48 -1.07 -8.69
C VAL A 130 2.56 0.07 -7.67
N PHE A 131 3.12 -0.15 -6.47
CA PHE A 131 3.29 0.90 -5.46
C PHE A 131 4.19 2.04 -5.93
N ILE A 132 5.30 1.70 -6.57
CA ILE A 132 6.22 2.66 -7.19
C ILE A 132 5.52 3.43 -8.31
N PHE A 133 4.75 2.74 -9.16
CA PHE A 133 3.99 3.35 -10.24
C PHE A 133 2.95 4.36 -9.72
N PHE A 134 2.25 4.02 -8.64
CA PHE A 134 1.35 4.97 -7.97
C PHE A 134 2.11 6.21 -7.49
N SER A 135 3.22 6.03 -6.79
CA SER A 135 3.98 7.13 -6.19
C SER A 135 4.63 8.02 -7.25
N ILE A 136 5.36 7.44 -8.21
CA ILE A 136 6.15 8.22 -9.17
C ILE A 136 5.28 8.80 -10.28
N TYR A 137 4.26 8.10 -10.72
CA TYR A 137 3.49 8.50 -11.89
C TYR A 137 2.07 8.94 -11.53
N LEU A 138 1.24 8.05 -10.98
CA LEU A 138 -0.20 8.30 -10.84
C LEU A 138 -0.52 9.47 -9.89
N PHE A 139 0.12 9.54 -8.74
CA PHE A 139 -0.15 10.60 -7.75
C PHE A 139 0.39 11.96 -8.15
N ARG A 140 1.37 11.99 -9.04
CA ARG A 140 1.98 13.23 -9.54
C ARG A 140 1.24 13.82 -10.73
N LYS A 141 0.27 13.12 -11.32
CA LYS A 141 -0.59 13.69 -12.36
C LYS A 141 -1.21 15.01 -11.88
N THR A 142 -1.21 16.00 -12.74
CA THR A 142 -1.80 17.32 -12.50
C THR A 142 -2.93 17.50 -13.50
N GLY A 143 -4.12 17.88 -13.02
CA GLY A 143 -5.23 18.25 -13.89
C GLY A 143 -4.96 19.59 -14.60
N PRO A 144 -5.85 20.01 -15.54
CA PRO A 144 -5.77 21.32 -16.16
C PRO A 144 -5.96 22.39 -15.09
N GLY A 145 -4.93 23.19 -14.85
CA GLY A 145 -4.94 24.26 -13.85
C GLY A 145 -3.54 24.64 -13.39
N ARG A 146 -3.46 25.75 -12.62
CA ARG A 146 -2.17 26.23 -12.07
C ARG A 146 -1.76 25.32 -10.91
N ARG A 147 -0.53 24.85 -10.90
CA ARG A 147 0.03 24.09 -9.78
C ARG A 147 0.07 24.96 -8.53
N THR A 148 -0.50 24.42 -7.43
CA THR A 148 -0.37 25.05 -6.11
C THR A 148 0.95 24.66 -5.45
N LYS A 149 1.45 25.50 -4.53
CA LYS A 149 2.65 25.19 -3.74
C LYS A 149 2.49 23.90 -2.94
N GLN A 150 1.28 23.61 -2.43
CA GLN A 150 0.96 22.39 -1.73
C GLN A 150 1.06 21.16 -2.65
N LYS A 151 0.54 21.27 -3.88
CA LYS A 151 0.68 20.21 -4.88
C LYS A 151 2.14 19.90 -5.19
N ASP A 152 2.99 20.93 -5.29
CA ASP A 152 4.42 20.73 -5.54
C ASP A 152 5.11 20.02 -4.36
N ARG A 153 4.75 20.37 -3.12
CA ARG A 153 5.25 19.67 -1.92
C ARG A 153 4.81 18.21 -1.92
N ARG A 154 3.53 17.91 -2.19
CA ARG A 154 3.03 16.53 -2.30
C ARG A 154 3.76 15.77 -3.40
N ASN A 155 3.98 16.38 -4.56
CA ASN A 155 4.70 15.76 -5.67
C ASN A 155 6.15 15.40 -5.30
N THR A 156 6.81 16.22 -4.47
CA THR A 156 8.14 15.91 -3.94
C THR A 156 8.09 14.71 -3.01
N VAL A 157 7.11 14.65 -2.09
CA VAL A 157 6.93 13.49 -1.20
C VAL A 157 6.73 12.21 -2.02
N TYR A 158 5.85 12.23 -3.02
CA TYR A 158 5.60 11.06 -3.88
C TYR A 158 6.86 10.59 -4.60
N LEU A 159 7.64 11.54 -5.15
CA LEU A 159 8.90 11.20 -5.84
C LEU A 159 9.91 10.59 -4.89
N VAL A 160 10.11 11.20 -3.72
CA VAL A 160 11.05 10.70 -2.70
C VAL A 160 10.64 9.30 -2.24
N CYS A 161 9.36 9.09 -1.89
CA CYS A 161 8.86 7.77 -1.50
C CYS A 161 9.06 6.72 -2.61
N GLY A 162 8.80 7.08 -3.88
CA GLY A 162 9.02 6.18 -5.00
C GLY A 162 10.49 5.81 -5.20
N ILE A 163 11.41 6.77 -5.06
CA ILE A 163 12.86 6.53 -5.13
C ILE A 163 13.32 5.64 -3.97
N ILE A 164 12.84 5.88 -2.75
CA ILE A 164 13.16 5.04 -1.59
C ILE A 164 12.69 3.61 -1.83
N MET A 165 11.47 3.39 -2.34
CA MET A 165 10.99 2.04 -2.66
C MET A 165 11.87 1.34 -3.70
N ILE A 166 12.28 2.03 -4.78
CA ILE A 166 13.21 1.46 -5.78
C ILE A 166 14.53 1.09 -5.13
N PHE A 167 15.10 1.99 -4.36
CA PHE A 167 16.36 1.75 -3.65
C PHE A 167 16.26 0.53 -2.72
N CYS A 168 15.19 0.42 -1.93
CA CYS A 168 14.97 -0.73 -1.04
C CYS A 168 14.89 -2.05 -1.82
N ILE A 169 14.15 -2.10 -2.93
CA ILE A 169 14.04 -3.32 -3.75
C ILE A 169 15.41 -3.73 -4.32
N VAL A 170 16.20 -2.77 -4.77
CA VAL A 170 17.57 -3.04 -5.24
C VAL A 170 18.44 -3.58 -4.10
N CYS A 171 18.36 -2.98 -2.91
CA CYS A 171 19.09 -3.47 -1.74
C CYS A 171 18.66 -4.87 -1.29
N ILE A 172 17.35 -5.17 -1.35
CA ILE A 172 16.82 -6.52 -1.08
C ILE A 172 17.42 -7.52 -2.09
N ALA A 173 17.37 -7.22 -3.37
CA ALA A 173 17.94 -8.08 -4.41
C ALA A 173 19.45 -8.32 -4.20
N ILE A 174 20.21 -7.28 -3.91
CA ILE A 174 21.64 -7.38 -3.60
C ILE A 174 21.86 -8.22 -2.34
N GLY A 175 21.07 -7.96 -1.28
CA GLY A 175 21.15 -8.69 -0.02
C GLY A 175 20.91 -10.18 -0.17
N MET A 176 19.91 -10.55 -0.97
CA MET A 176 19.56 -11.96 -1.20
C MET A 176 20.53 -12.69 -2.15
N LEU A 177 21.08 -12.00 -3.16
CA LEU A 177 21.90 -12.65 -4.19
C LEU A 177 23.39 -12.69 -3.87
N TRP A 178 23.92 -11.67 -3.18
CA TRP A 178 25.37 -11.52 -2.97
C TRP A 178 25.79 -11.34 -1.51
N LEU A 179 24.87 -10.95 -0.62
CA LEU A 179 25.20 -10.63 0.78
C LEU A 179 24.32 -11.43 1.77
N GLU A 180 23.99 -12.68 1.42
CA GLU A 180 23.06 -13.52 2.19
C GLU A 180 23.43 -13.61 3.68
N SER A 181 24.71 -13.89 4.02
CA SER A 181 25.17 -14.02 5.39
C SER A 181 25.07 -12.70 6.18
N LEU A 182 25.33 -11.57 5.53
CA LEU A 182 25.17 -10.24 6.12
C LEU A 182 23.70 -9.90 6.33
N SER A 183 22.88 -10.18 5.33
CA SER A 183 21.44 -9.95 5.36
C SER A 183 20.78 -10.79 6.44
N ALA A 184 21.15 -12.04 6.61
CA ALA A 184 20.66 -12.90 7.68
C ALA A 184 21.10 -12.43 9.07
N ARG A 185 22.33 -11.95 9.19
CA ARG A 185 22.87 -11.47 10.50
C ARG A 185 22.16 -10.22 11.01
N TYR A 186 21.75 -9.32 10.14
CA TYR A 186 21.20 -8.02 10.48
C TYR A 186 19.75 -7.84 10.04
N GLN A 187 19.08 -8.90 9.58
CA GLN A 187 17.71 -8.90 9.04
C GLN A 187 17.48 -7.77 8.02
N LEU A 188 18.48 -7.55 7.14
CA LEU A 188 18.47 -6.42 6.22
C LEU A 188 17.26 -6.44 5.28
N VAL A 189 16.80 -7.62 4.85
CA VAL A 189 15.63 -7.76 3.99
C VAL A 189 14.38 -7.24 4.70
N PHE A 190 14.15 -7.63 5.95
CA PHE A 190 13.03 -7.13 6.76
C PHE A 190 13.03 -5.59 6.86
N TRP A 191 14.19 -4.99 7.13
CA TRP A 191 14.28 -3.55 7.28
C TRP A 191 14.03 -2.81 5.97
N PHE A 192 14.58 -3.28 4.84
CA PHE A 192 14.34 -2.66 3.55
C PHE A 192 12.90 -2.85 3.07
N GLU A 193 12.27 -4.02 3.30
CA GLU A 193 10.84 -4.22 3.04
C GLU A 193 9.99 -3.28 3.90
N SER A 194 10.30 -3.15 5.18
CA SER A 194 9.61 -2.25 6.11
C SER A 194 9.70 -0.78 5.68
N ILE A 195 10.89 -0.31 5.28
CA ILE A 195 11.10 1.04 4.78
C ILE A 195 10.31 1.26 3.48
N ALA A 196 10.28 0.27 2.58
CA ALA A 196 9.51 0.35 1.34
C ALA A 196 8.00 0.42 1.61
N LEU A 197 7.48 -0.41 2.52
CA LEU A 197 6.07 -0.40 2.95
C LEU A 197 5.66 0.91 3.62
N ILE A 198 6.51 1.44 4.50
CA ILE A 198 6.27 2.74 5.15
C ILE A 198 6.26 3.85 4.09
N SER A 199 7.20 3.84 3.14
CA SER A 199 7.25 4.83 2.04
C SER A 199 5.99 4.77 1.16
N PHE A 200 5.52 3.56 0.84
CA PHE A 200 4.23 3.36 0.17
C PHE A 200 3.10 3.98 0.98
N GLY A 201 3.02 3.67 2.27
CA GLY A 201 1.98 4.18 3.15
C GLY A 201 1.99 5.71 3.26
N ILE A 202 3.17 6.34 3.39
CA ILE A 202 3.32 7.80 3.39
C ILE A 202 2.80 8.41 2.08
N SER A 203 3.08 7.79 0.92
CA SER A 203 2.54 8.25 -0.37
C SER A 203 1.01 8.28 -0.36
N TRP A 204 0.35 7.24 0.15
CA TRP A 204 -1.11 7.15 0.17
C TRP A 204 -1.75 8.11 1.17
N VAL A 205 -1.17 8.26 2.38
CA VAL A 205 -1.62 9.23 3.38
C VAL A 205 -1.46 10.66 2.84
N THR A 206 -0.34 10.93 2.15
CA THR A 206 -0.13 12.23 1.47
C THR A 206 -1.18 12.45 0.38
N LYS A 207 -1.60 11.39 -0.36
CA LYS A 207 -2.66 11.46 -1.38
C LYS A 207 -4.04 11.71 -0.80
N ALA A 208 -4.27 11.36 0.46
CA ALA A 208 -5.49 11.70 1.18
C ALA A 208 -5.55 13.19 1.53
N GLU A 209 -4.46 13.95 1.33
CA GLU A 209 -4.37 15.38 1.71
C GLU A 209 -4.59 15.58 3.22
N PHE A 210 -4.05 14.62 4.00
CA PHE A 210 -4.17 14.62 5.45
C PHE A 210 -3.36 15.77 6.07
N LEU A 211 -3.93 16.46 7.05
CA LEU A 211 -3.31 17.56 7.80
C LEU A 211 -2.88 18.75 6.90
N PHE A 212 -1.63 19.19 7.00
CA PHE A 212 -1.08 20.43 6.43
C PHE A 212 -0.89 20.42 4.90
N LEU A 213 -1.29 19.36 4.21
CA LEU A 213 -1.09 19.20 2.75
C LEU A 213 -2.37 19.45 1.95
N LYS A 214 -3.45 19.88 2.60
CA LYS A 214 -4.71 20.26 1.95
C LYS A 214 -4.51 21.51 1.11
N ASP A 215 -5.02 21.52 -0.11
CA ASP A 215 -5.08 22.75 -0.91
C ASP A 215 -6.04 23.74 -0.24
N ASN A 216 -5.56 24.92 0.10
CA ASN A 216 -6.44 26.03 0.48
C ASN A 216 -7.00 26.60 -0.83
N GLU A 217 -8.30 26.43 -1.06
CA GLU A 217 -8.98 26.98 -2.24
C GLU A 217 -9.10 28.50 -2.22
N ASP A 218 -8.62 29.16 -1.15
CA ASP A 218 -8.78 30.59 -0.88
C ASP A 218 -7.48 31.41 -0.95
N GLN A 219 -6.57 31.15 -1.91
CA GLN A 219 -5.50 32.10 -2.22
C GLN A 219 -5.21 32.24 -3.72
#